data_e16b8b1bb43fa683f917d083d36c4cce
#
_entry.id   e16b8b1bb43fa683f917d083d36c4cce
#
_cell.length_a   1.000
_cell.length_b   1.000
_cell.length_c   1.000
_cell.angle_alpha   90.00
_cell.angle_beta   90.00
_cell.angle_gamma   90.00
#
_symmetry.space_group_name_H-M   'P 1'
#
loop_
_entity.id
_entity.type
_entity.pdbx_description
1 polymer ?
#
loop_
_entity_poly.entity_id
_entity_poly.type
_entity_poly.pdbx_seq_one_letter_code
_entity_poly.pdbx_strand_id
1 'polypeptide(L)'
;MILESIKVIKELGTGSGGTRNISGTSSYHADLENDLAELHNKEASLLFPSAYTANQSTLWTLCKKLEGCEVYSDELNHASMIQGIKNANVKTHVFKHNDVEHLEELLKTSNANSPKLIVFESLYSMEGLRSPIKKIVQLAKKYNALTYLDEVHSVGLYGPEG
;
A
#
# COMPACT_ATOMS: atom_id res chain seq x y z
N MET A 1 -17.33 -15.69 -14.83
CA MET A 1 -17.80 -15.11 -13.54
C MET A 1 -19.09 -15.73 -13.02
N ILE A 2 -20.28 -15.57 -13.68
CA ILE A 2 -21.57 -16.07 -13.12
C ILE A 2 -21.53 -17.55 -12.76
N LEU A 3 -21.07 -18.42 -13.66
CA LEU A 3 -20.99 -19.87 -13.41
C LEU A 3 -20.04 -20.21 -12.25
N GLU A 4 -18.92 -19.51 -12.16
CA GLU A 4 -17.97 -19.69 -11.05
C GLU A 4 -18.55 -19.21 -9.72
N SER A 5 -19.26 -18.08 -9.72
CA SER A 5 -19.96 -17.61 -8.50
C SER A 5 -20.99 -18.62 -8.02
N ILE A 6 -21.77 -19.22 -8.95
CA ILE A 6 -22.74 -20.28 -8.61
C ILE A 6 -22.05 -21.51 -8.00
N LYS A 7 -20.92 -21.92 -8.55
CA LYS A 7 -20.11 -23.02 -8.05
C LYS A 7 -19.65 -22.74 -6.61
N VAL A 8 -19.02 -21.58 -6.38
CA VAL A 8 -18.53 -21.16 -5.06
C VAL A 8 -19.66 -21.11 -4.03
N ILE A 9 -20.83 -20.57 -4.40
CA ILE A 9 -22.01 -20.53 -3.52
C ILE A 9 -22.46 -21.94 -3.12
N LYS A 10 -22.43 -22.89 -4.06
CA LYS A 10 -22.80 -24.28 -3.78
C LYS A 10 -21.79 -25.00 -2.88
N GLU A 11 -20.51 -24.67 -3.00
CA GLU A 11 -19.42 -25.28 -2.24
C GLU A 11 -19.26 -24.68 -0.83
N LEU A 12 -19.33 -23.36 -0.74
CA LEU A 12 -18.98 -22.63 0.49
C LEU A 12 -20.15 -21.86 1.12
N GLY A 13 -21.30 -21.79 0.45
CA GLY A 13 -22.43 -20.96 0.91
C GLY A 13 -22.26 -19.49 0.51
N THR A 14 -23.07 -18.63 1.16
CA THR A 14 -23.19 -17.20 0.79
C THR A 14 -22.44 -16.25 1.71
N GLY A 15 -21.68 -16.75 2.67
CA GLY A 15 -20.94 -15.92 3.62
C GLY A 15 -19.82 -16.67 4.31
N SER A 16 -18.85 -15.93 4.83
CA SER A 16 -17.65 -16.49 5.47
C SER A 16 -17.92 -17.02 6.91
N GLY A 17 -19.02 -16.64 7.53
CA GLY A 17 -19.39 -17.07 8.88
C GLY A 17 -18.54 -16.53 10.03
N GLY A 18 -17.53 -15.71 9.75
CA GLY A 18 -16.65 -15.12 10.76
C GLY A 18 -15.53 -14.28 10.15
N THR A 19 -14.66 -13.75 11.02
CA THR A 19 -13.45 -13.05 10.58
C THR A 19 -12.43 -14.04 10.01
N ARG A 20 -11.54 -13.56 9.17
CA ARG A 20 -10.50 -14.38 8.52
C ARG A 20 -9.62 -15.15 9.53
N ASN A 21 -9.35 -14.56 10.69
CA ASN A 21 -8.51 -15.17 11.73
C ASN A 21 -9.21 -16.30 12.50
N ILE A 22 -10.54 -16.41 12.42
CA ILE A 22 -11.32 -17.42 13.16
C ILE A 22 -11.85 -18.49 12.21
N SER A 23 -12.80 -18.14 11.34
CA SER A 23 -13.48 -19.10 10.45
C SER A 23 -13.77 -18.56 9.06
N GLY A 24 -13.42 -17.30 8.79
CA GLY A 24 -13.76 -16.62 7.54
C GLY A 24 -12.77 -16.81 6.40
N THR A 25 -11.68 -17.56 6.59
CA THR A 25 -10.74 -17.88 5.51
C THR A 25 -11.19 -19.14 4.77
N SER A 26 -11.41 -19.03 3.47
CA SER A 26 -11.66 -20.16 2.57
C SER A 26 -10.42 -20.47 1.72
N SER A 27 -10.44 -21.61 1.00
CA SER A 27 -9.40 -21.93 0.01
C SER A 27 -9.25 -20.84 -1.04
N TYR A 28 -10.34 -20.25 -1.52
CA TYR A 28 -10.32 -19.16 -2.51
C TYR A 28 -9.56 -17.91 -2.04
N HIS A 29 -9.59 -17.60 -0.74
CA HIS A 29 -8.76 -16.52 -0.21
C HIS A 29 -7.27 -16.88 -0.28
N ALA A 30 -6.93 -18.11 0.14
CA ALA A 30 -5.54 -18.57 0.13
C ALA A 30 -4.97 -18.67 -1.29
N ASP A 31 -5.77 -19.22 -2.22
CA ASP A 31 -5.38 -19.37 -3.62
C ASP A 31 -5.14 -17.98 -4.26
N LEU A 32 -6.07 -17.03 -4.05
CA LEU A 32 -5.90 -15.67 -4.57
C LEU A 32 -4.72 -14.94 -3.94
N GLU A 33 -4.46 -15.11 -2.64
CA GLU A 33 -3.28 -14.55 -2.00
C GLU A 33 -1.99 -15.12 -2.59
N ASN A 34 -1.93 -16.40 -2.89
CA ASN A 34 -0.79 -17.03 -3.57
C ASN A 34 -0.60 -16.48 -4.99
N ASP A 35 -1.68 -16.43 -5.79
CA ASP A 35 -1.63 -15.90 -7.16
C ASP A 35 -1.16 -14.44 -7.20
N LEU A 36 -1.64 -13.61 -6.28
CA LEU A 36 -1.22 -12.21 -6.16
C LEU A 36 0.24 -12.08 -5.70
N ALA A 37 0.69 -12.91 -4.78
CA ALA A 37 2.08 -12.94 -4.36
C ALA A 37 3.01 -13.32 -5.53
N GLU A 38 2.62 -14.32 -6.33
CA GLU A 38 3.35 -14.73 -7.53
C GLU A 38 3.38 -13.61 -8.58
N LEU A 39 2.21 -13.02 -8.91
CA LEU A 39 2.08 -11.90 -9.85
C LEU A 39 3.01 -10.73 -9.50
N HIS A 40 3.10 -10.39 -8.23
CA HIS A 40 3.92 -9.29 -7.74
C HIS A 40 5.35 -9.71 -7.36
N ASN A 41 5.72 -10.96 -7.57
CA ASN A 41 7.02 -11.52 -7.18
C ASN A 41 7.37 -11.20 -5.70
N LYS A 42 6.43 -11.52 -4.81
CA LYS A 42 6.53 -11.33 -3.36
C LYS A 42 6.41 -12.66 -2.62
N GLU A 43 6.92 -12.71 -1.40
CA GLU A 43 6.85 -13.90 -0.53
C GLU A 43 5.42 -14.23 -0.09
N ALA A 44 4.58 -13.21 0.05
CA ALA A 44 3.20 -13.36 0.49
C ALA A 44 2.36 -12.14 0.07
N SER A 45 1.06 -12.32 0.04
CA SER A 45 0.08 -11.24 -0.06
C SER A 45 -1.00 -11.37 1.00
N LEU A 46 -1.75 -10.30 1.24
CA LEU A 46 -2.86 -10.27 2.17
C LEU A 46 -4.04 -9.52 1.54
N LEU A 47 -5.18 -10.19 1.46
CA LEU A 47 -6.41 -9.61 0.93
C LEU A 47 -7.13 -8.74 1.96
N PHE A 48 -7.66 -7.63 1.47
CA PHE A 48 -8.54 -6.74 2.19
C PHE A 48 -9.85 -6.55 1.40
N PRO A 49 -10.95 -6.16 2.07
CA PRO A 49 -12.24 -5.96 1.40
C PRO A 49 -12.23 -4.76 0.42
N SER A 50 -11.27 -3.86 0.55
CA SER A 50 -11.07 -2.73 -0.36
C SER A 50 -9.65 -2.18 -0.24
N ALA A 51 -9.18 -1.48 -1.28
CA ALA A 51 -7.92 -0.73 -1.24
C ALA A 51 -7.95 0.36 -0.15
N TYR A 52 -9.10 0.97 0.10
CA TYR A 52 -9.26 1.94 1.19
C TYR A 52 -8.88 1.32 2.54
N THR A 53 -9.47 0.15 2.86
CA THR A 53 -9.18 -0.57 4.10
C THR A 53 -7.74 -1.06 4.15
N ALA A 54 -7.20 -1.54 3.03
CA ALA A 54 -5.80 -1.96 2.92
C ALA A 54 -4.85 -0.81 3.29
N ASN A 55 -5.00 0.36 2.65
CA ASN A 55 -4.17 1.53 2.91
C ASN A 55 -4.30 1.99 4.37
N GLN A 56 -5.53 2.18 4.85
CA GLN A 56 -5.77 2.68 6.19
C GLN A 56 -5.19 1.76 7.27
N SER A 57 -5.45 0.45 7.17
CA SER A 57 -5.02 -0.52 8.18
C SER A 57 -3.52 -0.77 8.15
N THR A 58 -2.96 -0.88 6.94
CA THR A 58 -1.52 -1.18 6.78
C THR A 58 -0.68 0.01 7.25
N LEU A 59 -0.99 1.23 6.80
CA LEU A 59 -0.24 2.42 7.20
C LEU A 59 -0.36 2.68 8.71
N TRP A 60 -1.56 2.56 9.26
CA TRP A 60 -1.73 2.66 10.72
C TRP A 60 -0.88 1.64 11.46
N THR A 61 -0.92 0.37 11.04
CA THR A 61 -0.19 -0.72 11.70
C THR A 61 1.33 -0.54 11.58
N LEU A 62 1.85 -0.27 10.38
CA LEU A 62 3.28 -0.07 10.16
C LEU A 62 3.81 1.11 10.99
N CYS A 63 3.14 2.25 10.92
CA CYS A 63 3.57 3.44 11.65
C CYS A 63 3.52 3.24 13.17
N LYS A 64 2.58 2.45 13.70
CA LYS A 64 2.51 2.13 15.13
C LYS A 64 3.56 1.11 15.58
N LYS A 65 3.93 0.18 14.72
CA LYS A 65 4.92 -0.86 15.03
C LYS A 65 6.37 -0.38 14.87
N LEU A 66 6.60 0.60 14.01
CA LEU A 66 7.90 1.24 13.81
C LEU A 66 8.03 2.40 14.80
N GLU A 67 8.55 2.14 15.97
CA GLU A 67 8.70 3.15 17.03
C GLU A 67 9.50 4.36 16.54
N GLY A 68 8.97 5.57 16.75
CA GLY A 68 9.59 6.80 16.26
C GLY A 68 9.53 7.01 14.75
N CYS A 69 8.65 6.30 14.04
CA CYS A 69 8.51 6.41 12.58
C CYS A 69 8.19 7.84 12.14
N GLU A 70 8.91 8.31 11.13
CA GLU A 70 8.62 9.54 10.40
C GLU A 70 8.07 9.19 9.02
N VAL A 71 6.91 9.75 8.66
CA VAL A 71 6.24 9.51 7.37
C VAL A 71 6.48 10.69 6.43
N TYR A 72 6.82 10.40 5.19
CA TYR A 72 6.98 11.35 4.09
C TYR A 72 5.90 11.07 3.05
N SER A 73 4.87 11.89 3.02
CA SER A 73 3.67 11.68 2.19
C SER A 73 3.64 12.66 1.02
N ASP A 74 3.36 12.17 -0.19
CA ASP A 74 3.03 13.05 -1.31
C ASP A 74 1.75 13.83 -0.99
N GLU A 75 1.69 15.11 -1.38
CA GLU A 75 0.56 16.00 -1.07
C GLU A 75 -0.76 15.58 -1.73
N LEU A 76 -0.70 14.83 -2.84
CA LEU A 76 -1.87 14.36 -3.58
C LEU A 76 -2.23 12.89 -3.28
N ASN A 77 -1.63 12.29 -2.28
CA ASN A 77 -1.98 10.92 -1.87
C ASN A 77 -3.48 10.77 -1.59
N HIS A 78 -4.01 9.61 -1.95
CA HIS A 78 -5.40 9.25 -1.72
C HIS A 78 -5.82 9.38 -0.25
N ALA A 79 -7.08 9.77 -0.02
CA ALA A 79 -7.65 9.98 1.33
C ALA A 79 -7.47 8.79 2.28
N SER A 80 -7.48 7.55 1.78
CA SER A 80 -7.27 6.35 2.59
C SER A 80 -5.88 6.28 3.21
N MET A 81 -4.83 6.67 2.44
CA MET A 81 -3.46 6.74 2.94
C MET A 81 -3.32 7.86 3.97
N ILE A 82 -3.85 9.04 3.67
CA ILE A 82 -3.86 10.18 4.60
C ILE A 82 -4.55 9.79 5.92
N GLN A 83 -5.69 9.08 5.84
CA GLN A 83 -6.42 8.65 7.03
C GLN A 83 -5.65 7.61 7.84
N GLY A 84 -4.98 6.66 7.20
CA GLY A 84 -4.13 5.68 7.88
C GLY A 84 -2.98 6.32 8.65
N ILE A 85 -2.30 7.28 8.02
CA ILE A 85 -1.21 8.06 8.64
C ILE A 85 -1.73 8.89 9.82
N LYS A 86 -2.86 9.60 9.64
CA LYS A 86 -3.48 10.38 10.71
C LYS A 86 -3.87 9.53 11.92
N ASN A 87 -4.46 8.36 11.68
CA ASN A 87 -4.84 7.44 12.76
C ASN A 87 -3.62 6.93 13.55
N ALA A 88 -2.48 6.80 12.89
CA ALA A 88 -1.23 6.41 13.55
C ALA A 88 -0.67 7.51 14.46
N ASN A 89 -1.01 8.78 14.22
CA ASN A 89 -0.53 9.93 14.97
C ASN A 89 1.00 9.98 15.09
N VAL A 90 1.69 9.82 13.95
CA VAL A 90 3.15 9.88 13.83
C VAL A 90 3.59 11.21 13.20
N LYS A 91 4.86 11.55 13.37
CA LYS A 91 5.45 12.72 12.72
C LYS A 91 5.35 12.56 11.21
N THR A 92 4.70 13.51 10.55
CA THR A 92 4.42 13.45 9.11
C THR A 92 4.94 14.70 8.41
N HIS A 93 5.66 14.47 7.32
CA HIS A 93 6.17 15.49 6.41
C HIS A 93 5.44 15.33 5.08
N VAL A 94 4.85 16.40 4.58
CA VAL A 94 4.18 16.41 3.27
C VAL A 94 5.12 17.03 2.26
N PHE A 95 5.46 16.30 1.20
CA PHE A 95 6.25 16.85 0.10
C PHE A 95 5.36 17.21 -1.09
N LYS A 96 5.81 18.19 -1.88
CA LYS A 96 5.09 18.63 -3.08
C LYS A 96 4.98 17.49 -4.08
N HIS A 97 3.85 17.45 -4.77
CA HIS A 97 3.52 16.37 -5.70
C HIS A 97 4.66 16.08 -6.70
N ASN A 98 5.14 14.82 -6.65
CA ASN A 98 6.21 14.32 -7.52
C ASN A 98 7.56 15.09 -7.42
N ASP A 99 7.73 15.98 -6.44
CA ASP A 99 8.92 16.78 -6.23
C ASP A 99 9.98 16.00 -5.43
N VAL A 100 10.89 15.38 -6.16
CA VAL A 100 11.96 14.54 -5.59
C VAL A 100 12.99 15.37 -4.84
N GLU A 101 13.24 16.60 -5.28
CA GLU A 101 14.16 17.55 -4.65
C GLU A 101 13.61 17.97 -3.28
N HIS A 102 12.34 18.35 -3.20
CA HIS A 102 11.67 18.67 -1.94
C HIS A 102 11.61 17.47 -0.99
N LEU A 103 11.32 16.26 -1.51
CA LEU A 103 11.39 15.04 -0.71
C LEU A 103 12.78 14.84 -0.10
N GLU A 104 13.84 15.04 -0.90
CA GLU A 104 15.22 14.92 -0.42
C GLU A 104 15.57 15.96 0.64
N GLU A 105 15.13 17.20 0.48
CA GLU A 105 15.30 18.26 1.48
C GLU A 105 14.71 17.87 2.83
N LEU A 106 13.49 17.33 2.84
CA LEU A 106 12.83 16.85 4.04
C LEU A 106 13.58 15.66 4.67
N LEU A 107 14.02 14.70 3.85
CA LEU A 107 14.78 13.54 4.33
C LEU A 107 16.13 13.93 4.95
N LYS A 108 16.82 14.98 4.44
CA LYS A 108 18.07 15.51 5.02
C LYS A 108 17.90 16.03 6.45
N THR A 109 16.71 16.53 6.79
CA THR A 109 16.42 17.06 8.13
C THR A 109 15.90 15.99 9.11
N SER A 110 15.74 14.75 8.66
CA SER A 110 15.24 13.66 9.50
C SER A 110 16.26 13.22 10.54
N ASN A 111 15.77 12.65 11.64
CA ASN A 111 16.64 11.92 12.55
C ASN A 111 17.19 10.66 11.86
N ALA A 112 18.51 10.50 11.83
CA ALA A 112 19.18 9.38 11.17
C ALA A 112 18.73 8.02 11.72
N ASN A 113 18.39 7.94 13.01
CA ASN A 113 18.01 6.71 13.69
C ASN A 113 16.50 6.40 13.64
N SER A 114 15.66 7.36 13.21
CA SER A 114 14.22 7.13 13.10
C SER A 114 13.91 6.27 11.89
N PRO A 115 13.02 5.26 12.01
CA PRO A 115 12.44 4.60 10.87
C PRO A 115 11.71 5.63 9.98
N LYS A 116 11.87 5.48 8.66
CA LYS A 116 11.27 6.41 7.68
C LYS A 116 10.41 5.63 6.71
N LEU A 117 9.24 6.17 6.41
CA LEU A 117 8.30 5.59 5.45
C LEU A 117 7.91 6.65 4.41
N ILE A 118 8.27 6.42 3.15
CA ILE A 118 7.87 7.27 2.03
C ILE A 118 6.60 6.68 1.43
N VAL A 119 5.52 7.46 1.38
CA VAL A 119 4.17 7.03 0.97
C VAL A 119 3.77 7.80 -0.28
N PHE A 120 3.44 7.09 -1.37
CA PHE A 120 3.09 7.68 -2.65
C PHE A 120 2.30 6.70 -3.53
N GLU A 121 1.64 7.20 -4.60
CA GLU A 121 0.95 6.38 -5.60
C GLU A 121 1.81 6.20 -6.84
N SER A 122 1.66 5.10 -7.56
CA SER A 122 2.32 4.90 -8.86
C SER A 122 1.67 5.73 -9.95
N LEU A 123 0.33 5.78 -9.95
CA LEU A 123 -0.51 6.58 -10.84
C LEU A 123 -1.60 7.26 -10.02
N TYR A 124 -1.60 8.58 -10.02
CA TYR A 124 -2.59 9.39 -9.30
C TYR A 124 -3.91 9.45 -10.08
N SER A 125 -4.99 9.07 -9.42
CA SER A 125 -6.31 8.86 -10.06
C SER A 125 -6.92 10.11 -10.67
N MET A 126 -6.74 11.26 -10.02
CA MET A 126 -7.39 12.51 -10.43
C MET A 126 -6.58 13.24 -11.52
N GLU A 127 -5.26 13.23 -11.39
CA GLU A 127 -4.33 13.94 -12.26
C GLU A 127 -3.87 13.11 -13.45
N GLY A 128 -3.93 11.78 -13.34
CA GLY A 128 -3.40 10.85 -14.34
C GLY A 128 -1.87 10.90 -14.46
N LEU A 129 -1.18 11.44 -13.45
CA LEU A 129 0.27 11.59 -13.45
C LEU A 129 0.95 10.39 -12.79
N ARG A 130 2.05 9.95 -13.39
CA ARG A 130 2.90 8.88 -12.83
C ARG A 130 3.98 9.44 -11.93
N SER A 131 4.22 8.76 -10.82
CA SER A 131 5.34 9.07 -9.93
C SER A 131 6.70 8.75 -10.53
N PRO A 132 7.73 9.51 -10.18
CA PRO A 132 9.12 9.22 -10.51
C PRO A 132 9.67 8.08 -9.62
N ILE A 133 9.05 6.89 -9.66
CA ILE A 133 9.27 5.75 -8.76
C ILE A 133 10.76 5.44 -8.58
N LYS A 134 11.53 5.37 -9.69
CA LYS A 134 12.96 5.05 -9.63
C LYS A 134 13.75 6.05 -8.77
N LYS A 135 13.46 7.35 -8.91
CA LYS A 135 14.14 8.40 -8.13
C LYS A 135 13.73 8.32 -6.65
N ILE A 136 12.45 8.11 -6.35
CA ILE A 136 11.96 7.94 -4.98
C ILE A 136 12.62 6.73 -4.32
N VAL A 137 12.69 5.58 -5.00
CA VAL A 137 13.35 4.37 -4.48
C VAL A 137 14.86 4.59 -4.27
N GLN A 138 15.53 5.36 -5.14
CA GLN A 138 16.93 5.73 -4.94
C GLN A 138 17.11 6.57 -3.67
N LEU A 139 16.24 7.55 -3.42
CA LEU A 139 16.25 8.33 -2.18
C LEU A 139 15.93 7.45 -0.96
N ALA A 140 14.95 6.56 -1.06
CA ALA A 140 14.62 5.63 0.01
C ALA A 140 15.85 4.81 0.43
N LYS A 141 16.57 4.25 -0.55
CA LYS A 141 17.84 3.52 -0.28
C LYS A 141 18.90 4.41 0.35
N LYS A 142 19.09 5.64 -0.17
CA LYS A 142 20.09 6.60 0.33
C LYS A 142 19.86 6.99 1.78
N TYR A 143 18.60 7.16 2.18
CA TYR A 143 18.21 7.61 3.53
C TYR A 143 17.70 6.49 4.45
N ASN A 144 17.90 5.22 4.05
CA ASN A 144 17.43 4.04 4.79
C ASN A 144 15.95 4.14 5.16
N ALA A 145 15.12 4.45 4.16
CA ALA A 145 13.67 4.57 4.27
C ALA A 145 12.98 3.38 3.61
N LEU A 146 11.84 2.97 4.16
CA LEU A 146 10.90 2.07 3.51
C LEU A 146 10.05 2.86 2.51
N THR A 147 9.51 2.19 1.50
CA THR A 147 8.52 2.74 0.58
C THR A 147 7.19 2.03 0.74
N TYR A 148 6.11 2.79 0.74
CA TYR A 148 4.73 2.32 0.61
C TYR A 148 4.18 2.86 -0.72
N LEU A 149 3.92 1.96 -1.65
CA LEU A 149 3.45 2.29 -2.99
C LEU A 149 2.02 1.79 -3.17
N ASP A 150 1.09 2.70 -3.46
CA ASP A 150 -0.26 2.36 -3.89
C ASP A 150 -0.28 2.24 -5.42
N GLU A 151 -0.69 1.08 -5.91
CA GLU A 151 -0.75 0.76 -7.34
C GLU A 151 -2.18 0.48 -7.83
N VAL A 152 -3.20 0.84 -7.05
CA VAL A 152 -4.59 0.50 -7.36
C VAL A 152 -5.04 0.98 -8.75
N HIS A 153 -4.48 2.08 -9.25
CA HIS A 153 -4.78 2.64 -10.56
C HIS A 153 -3.81 2.25 -11.67
N SER A 154 -2.79 1.46 -11.39
CA SER A 154 -1.71 1.17 -12.35
C SER A 154 -1.57 -0.29 -12.73
N VAL A 155 -1.98 -1.21 -11.87
CA VAL A 155 -1.92 -2.66 -12.16
C VAL A 155 -2.77 -2.99 -13.38
N GLY A 156 -2.19 -3.71 -14.34
CA GLY A 156 -2.83 -4.04 -15.61
C GLY A 156 -2.70 -2.97 -16.70
N LEU A 157 -1.97 -1.85 -16.46
CA LEU A 157 -1.86 -0.75 -17.42
C LEU A 157 -0.47 -0.61 -18.05
N TYR A 158 0.57 -1.09 -17.40
CA TYR A 158 1.95 -0.84 -17.83
C TYR A 158 2.78 -2.11 -17.83
N GLY A 159 3.69 -2.19 -18.81
CA GLY A 159 4.58 -3.33 -18.97
C GLY A 159 4.03 -4.41 -19.89
N PRO A 160 4.81 -5.46 -20.14
CA PRO A 160 4.42 -6.56 -21.04
C PRO A 160 3.25 -7.41 -20.50
N GLU A 161 3.09 -7.44 -19.19
CA GLU A 161 2.09 -8.26 -18.49
C GLU A 161 1.06 -7.39 -17.72
N GLY A 162 1.14 -6.08 -17.84
CA GLY A 162 0.24 -5.12 -17.19
C GLY A 162 0.78 -4.50 -15.91
#